data_0c3aa91762f4a8d54a3d02457e3f918f
#
_entry.id   0c3aa91762f4a8d54a3d02457e3f918f
#
_cell.length_a   1.000
_cell.length_b   1.000
_cell.length_c   1.000
_cell.angle_alpha   90.00
_cell.angle_beta   90.00
_cell.angle_gamma   90.00
#
_symmetry.space_group_name_H-M   'P 1'
#
loop_
_entity.id
_entity.type
_entity.pdbx_description
1 polymer ?
#
loop_
_entity_poly.entity_id
_entity_poly.type
_entity_poly.pdbx_seq_one_letter_code
_entity_poly.pdbx_strand_id
1 'polypeptide(L)'
;MKEQKRTLTPEQVLALAEHIENAELQAHDIHKITNDYPQMTFADAYDIQWEIRRRKEARGNKVVGLKMGLTSWAKMAQMGVETPIYGFLADYFSVPDGGVVDTSKLIHPKIEAEISFVTK
;
A
#
# COMPACT_ATOMS: atom_id res chain seq x y z
N MET A 1 -2.10 -9.27 -18.32
CA MET A 1 -2.72 -8.02 -17.78
C MET A 1 -2.62 -6.98 -18.88
N LYS A 2 -3.74 -6.41 -19.31
CA LYS A 2 -3.67 -5.29 -20.27
C LYS A 2 -2.93 -4.14 -19.60
N GLU A 3 -1.92 -3.60 -20.29
CA GLU A 3 -1.19 -2.43 -19.83
C GLU A 3 -2.18 -1.25 -19.68
N GLN A 4 -2.43 -0.84 -18.45
CA GLN A 4 -3.32 0.29 -18.20
C GLN A 4 -2.57 1.59 -18.46
N LYS A 5 -3.24 2.50 -19.14
CA LYS A 5 -2.68 3.82 -19.44
C LYS A 5 -2.51 4.61 -18.13
N ARG A 6 -1.33 5.18 -17.92
CA ARG A 6 -1.06 6.14 -16.84
C ARG A 6 -1.77 7.46 -17.13
N THR A 7 -2.34 8.03 -16.10
CA THR A 7 -3.10 9.31 -16.20
C THR A 7 -2.48 10.42 -15.36
N LEU A 8 -1.62 10.07 -14.41
CA LEU A 8 -0.91 11.04 -13.58
C LEU A 8 0.42 11.45 -14.20
N THR A 9 0.82 12.71 -13.96
CA THR A 9 2.16 13.17 -14.28
C THR A 9 3.17 12.66 -13.25
N PRO A 10 4.48 12.61 -13.58
CA PRO A 10 5.52 12.25 -12.60
C PRO A 10 5.48 13.11 -11.33
N GLU A 11 5.24 14.42 -11.48
CA GLU A 11 5.13 15.35 -10.35
C GLU A 11 3.92 15.03 -9.45
N GLN A 12 2.80 14.64 -10.04
CA GLN A 12 1.61 14.21 -9.29
C GLN A 12 1.89 12.91 -8.53
N VAL A 13 2.58 11.95 -9.15
CA VAL A 13 2.99 10.70 -8.49
C VAL A 13 3.88 10.99 -7.27
N LEU A 14 4.88 11.86 -7.40
CA LEU A 14 5.76 12.25 -6.30
C LEU A 14 4.98 12.92 -5.16
N ALA A 15 4.12 13.88 -5.49
CA ALA A 15 3.33 14.61 -4.50
C ALA A 15 2.34 13.69 -3.75
N LEU A 16 1.67 12.79 -4.47
CA LEU A 16 0.73 11.83 -3.87
C LEU A 16 1.45 10.78 -3.02
N ALA A 17 2.62 10.32 -3.44
CA ALA A 17 3.43 9.40 -2.66
C ALA A 17 3.85 10.04 -1.33
N GLU A 18 4.30 11.28 -1.36
CA GLU A 18 4.64 12.04 -0.15
C GLU A 18 3.42 12.24 0.76
N HIS A 19 2.30 12.65 0.20
CA HIS A 19 1.05 12.87 0.94
C HIS A 19 0.58 11.59 1.66
N ILE A 20 0.53 10.47 0.96
CA ILE A 20 0.09 9.18 1.51
C ILE A 20 1.07 8.67 2.56
N GLU A 21 2.37 8.74 2.28
CA GLU A 21 3.38 8.26 3.23
C GLU A 21 3.42 9.11 4.50
N ASN A 22 3.27 10.43 4.40
CA ASN A 22 3.20 11.31 5.56
C ASN A 22 1.96 11.00 6.41
N ALA A 23 0.83 10.66 5.79
CA ALA A 23 -0.37 10.22 6.51
C ALA A 23 -0.09 8.98 7.35
N GLU A 24 0.56 7.98 6.77
CA GLU A 24 0.97 6.76 7.49
C GLU A 24 1.94 7.07 8.64
N LEU A 25 3.01 7.81 8.37
CA LEU A 25 4.06 8.12 9.36
C LEU A 25 3.56 8.95 10.53
N GLN A 26 2.55 9.79 10.31
CA GLN A 26 1.97 10.67 11.32
C GLN A 26 0.67 10.12 11.92
N ALA A 27 0.24 8.93 11.50
CA ALA A 27 -1.05 8.33 11.87
C ALA A 27 -2.23 9.32 11.67
N HIS A 28 -2.21 10.02 10.55
CA HIS A 28 -3.21 11.04 10.19
C HIS A 28 -4.10 10.54 9.05
N ASP A 29 -5.41 10.52 9.26
CA ASP A 29 -6.37 10.13 8.23
C ASP A 29 -6.43 11.16 7.10
N ILE A 30 -6.60 10.69 5.87
CA ILE A 30 -6.71 11.53 4.68
C ILE A 30 -7.92 11.14 3.84
N HIS A 31 -8.39 12.10 3.05
CA HIS A 31 -9.41 11.81 2.05
C HIS A 31 -8.89 10.86 0.98
N LYS A 32 -9.79 10.06 0.45
CA LYS A 32 -9.49 9.15 -0.65
C LYS A 32 -9.00 9.95 -1.86
N ILE A 33 -7.77 9.72 -2.29
CA ILE A 33 -7.11 10.49 -3.36
C ILE A 33 -7.82 10.38 -4.71
N THR A 34 -8.58 9.31 -4.95
CA THR A 34 -9.39 9.17 -6.17
C THR A 34 -10.59 10.11 -6.21
N ASN A 35 -10.91 10.85 -5.14
CA ASN A 35 -11.88 11.93 -5.19
C ASN A 35 -11.34 13.11 -6.00
N ASP A 36 -10.04 13.40 -5.87
CA ASP A 36 -9.38 14.48 -6.59
C ASP A 36 -8.83 14.03 -7.96
N TYR A 37 -8.56 12.73 -8.09
CA TYR A 37 -8.04 12.10 -9.32
C TYR A 37 -8.95 10.93 -9.76
N PRO A 38 -10.19 11.18 -10.16
CA PRO A 38 -11.16 10.12 -10.48
C PRO A 38 -10.77 9.27 -11.70
N GLN A 39 -9.84 9.74 -12.52
CA GLN A 39 -9.33 9.05 -13.70
C GLN A 39 -8.15 8.10 -13.39
N MET A 40 -7.67 8.06 -12.13
CA MET A 40 -6.56 7.19 -11.74
C MET A 40 -6.79 5.73 -12.13
N THR A 41 -5.73 5.11 -12.58
CA THR A 41 -5.68 3.68 -12.92
C THR A 41 -4.89 2.89 -11.89
N PHE A 42 -4.96 1.57 -11.95
CA PHE A 42 -4.07 0.71 -11.14
C PHE A 42 -2.59 0.95 -11.44
N ALA A 43 -2.24 1.27 -12.71
CA ALA A 43 -0.87 1.62 -13.05
C ALA A 43 -0.38 2.86 -12.29
N ASP A 44 -1.20 3.91 -12.22
CA ASP A 44 -0.89 5.10 -11.42
C ASP A 44 -0.73 4.78 -9.93
N ALA A 45 -1.63 3.94 -9.39
CA ALA A 45 -1.58 3.53 -7.99
C ALA A 45 -0.28 2.75 -7.66
N TYR A 46 0.16 1.88 -8.56
CA TYR A 46 1.42 1.16 -8.39
C TYR A 46 2.64 2.07 -8.56
N ASP A 47 2.61 3.05 -9.46
CA ASP A 47 3.69 4.05 -9.56
C ASP A 47 3.83 4.85 -8.25
N ILE A 48 2.72 5.25 -7.63
CA ILE A 48 2.72 5.88 -6.30
C ILE A 48 3.29 4.93 -5.24
N GLN A 49 2.86 3.67 -5.22
CA GLN A 49 3.37 2.66 -4.27
C GLN A 49 4.88 2.45 -4.43
N TRP A 50 5.39 2.40 -5.67
CA TRP A 50 6.82 2.30 -5.96
C TRP A 50 7.59 3.52 -5.43
N GLU A 51 7.05 4.71 -5.58
CA GLU A 51 7.67 5.92 -5.06
C GLU A 51 7.68 5.94 -3.52
N ILE A 52 6.60 5.50 -2.86
CA ILE A 52 6.56 5.33 -1.40
C ILE A 52 7.66 4.36 -0.95
N ARG A 53 7.80 3.22 -1.63
CA ARG A 53 8.87 2.27 -1.36
C ARG A 53 10.25 2.91 -1.50
N ARG A 54 10.52 3.61 -2.59
CA ARG A 54 11.78 4.30 -2.84
C ARG A 54 12.10 5.32 -1.72
N ARG A 55 11.11 6.05 -1.24
CA ARG A 55 11.24 7.01 -0.13
C ARG A 55 11.61 6.31 1.18
N LYS A 56 10.99 5.17 1.48
CA LYS A 56 11.33 4.35 2.66
C LYS A 56 12.75 3.80 2.57
N GLU A 57 13.13 3.26 1.44
CA GLU A 57 14.49 2.75 1.20
C GLU A 57 15.55 3.87 1.30
N ALA A 58 15.25 5.07 0.81
CA ALA A 58 16.14 6.24 0.93
C ALA A 58 16.36 6.70 2.39
N ARG A 59 15.40 6.41 3.30
CA ARG A 59 15.55 6.64 4.74
C ARG A 59 16.27 5.50 5.47
N GLY A 60 16.68 4.44 4.79
CA GLY A 60 17.36 3.29 5.36
C GLY A 60 16.45 2.13 5.77
N ASN A 61 15.13 2.21 5.52
CA ASN A 61 14.25 1.08 5.71
C ASN A 61 14.48 0.00 4.64
N LYS A 62 14.17 -1.25 4.97
CA LYS A 62 14.30 -2.38 4.05
C LYS A 62 12.93 -2.96 3.71
N VAL A 63 12.77 -3.38 2.47
CA VAL A 63 11.63 -4.23 2.09
C VAL A 63 11.94 -5.66 2.52
N VAL A 64 11.09 -6.22 3.37
CA VAL A 64 11.26 -7.55 3.96
C VAL A 64 10.32 -8.59 3.38
N GLY A 65 9.33 -8.18 2.59
CA GLY A 65 8.38 -9.09 1.99
C GLY A 65 7.33 -8.40 1.13
N LEU A 66 6.43 -9.22 0.59
CA LEU A 66 5.27 -8.77 -0.18
C LEU A 66 3.99 -9.27 0.50
N LYS A 67 2.93 -8.49 0.37
CA LYS A 67 1.58 -8.85 0.79
C LYS A 67 0.66 -8.91 -0.44
N MET A 68 -0.16 -9.97 -0.50
CA MET A 68 -1.22 -10.09 -1.50
C MET A 68 -2.56 -9.74 -0.88
N GLY A 69 -3.45 -9.17 -1.66
CA GLY A 69 -4.82 -8.88 -1.28
C GLY A 69 -5.81 -9.24 -2.37
N LEU A 70 -7.10 -9.37 -2.02
CA LEU A 70 -8.18 -9.71 -2.93
C LEU A 70 -7.89 -11.00 -3.73
N THR A 71 -7.43 -12.04 -3.03
CA THR A 71 -7.00 -13.30 -3.66
C THR A 71 -8.14 -14.29 -3.93
N SER A 72 -9.36 -14.03 -3.44
CA SER A 72 -10.53 -14.87 -3.72
C SER A 72 -11.43 -14.25 -4.78
N TRP A 73 -12.04 -15.08 -5.61
CA TRP A 73 -13.02 -14.66 -6.62
C TRP A 73 -14.17 -13.85 -6.03
N ALA A 74 -14.69 -14.26 -4.86
CA ALA A 74 -15.76 -13.56 -4.17
C ALA A 74 -15.36 -12.14 -3.76
N LYS A 75 -14.15 -11.96 -3.21
CA LYS A 75 -13.63 -10.65 -2.83
C LYS A 75 -13.35 -9.78 -4.05
N MET A 76 -12.79 -10.33 -5.10
CA MET A 76 -12.57 -9.58 -6.36
C MET A 76 -13.89 -9.08 -6.94
N ALA A 77 -14.91 -9.95 -7.00
CA ALA A 77 -16.24 -9.58 -7.47
C ALA A 77 -16.89 -8.50 -6.59
N GLN A 78 -16.79 -8.64 -5.26
CA GLN A 78 -17.32 -7.65 -4.31
C GLN A 78 -16.68 -6.26 -4.48
N MET A 79 -15.39 -6.22 -4.77
CA MET A 79 -14.62 -4.98 -4.92
C MET A 79 -14.56 -4.47 -6.36
N GLY A 80 -15.17 -5.17 -7.33
CA GLY A 80 -15.20 -4.78 -8.73
C GLY A 80 -13.83 -4.83 -9.41
N VAL A 81 -12.95 -5.74 -8.99
CA VAL A 81 -11.61 -5.94 -9.58
C VAL A 81 -11.50 -7.33 -10.22
N GLU A 82 -10.64 -7.45 -11.22
CA GLU A 82 -10.45 -8.68 -11.98
C GLU A 82 -9.15 -9.43 -11.61
N THR A 83 -8.28 -8.79 -10.83
CA THR A 83 -6.98 -9.33 -10.45
C THR A 83 -6.71 -9.09 -8.97
N PRO A 84 -5.96 -9.98 -8.29
CA PRO A 84 -5.42 -9.68 -6.98
C PRO A 84 -4.55 -8.43 -6.99
N ILE A 85 -4.44 -7.80 -5.85
CA ILE A 85 -3.53 -6.66 -5.62
C ILE A 85 -2.36 -7.10 -4.76
N TYR A 86 -1.27 -6.35 -4.79
CA TYR A 86 -0.11 -6.61 -3.96
C TYR A 86 0.48 -5.31 -3.39
N GLY A 87 1.20 -5.45 -2.29
CA GLY A 87 1.96 -4.39 -1.67
C GLY A 87 3.29 -4.92 -1.13
N PHE A 88 4.17 -4.02 -0.72
CA PHE A 88 5.41 -4.37 -0.05
C PHE A 88 5.28 -4.22 1.47
N LEU A 89 6.12 -4.94 2.20
CA LEU A 89 6.24 -4.84 3.65
C LEU A 89 7.60 -4.23 3.99
N ALA A 90 7.59 -3.10 4.71
CA ALA A 90 8.79 -2.50 5.25
C ALA A 90 9.18 -3.18 6.59
N ASP A 91 10.45 -3.16 6.91
CA ASP A 91 11.02 -3.79 8.10
C ASP A 91 10.35 -3.35 9.41
N TYR A 92 10.01 -2.07 9.54
CA TYR A 92 9.37 -1.53 10.75
C TYR A 92 7.88 -1.91 10.90
N PHE A 93 7.27 -2.55 9.90
CA PHE A 93 5.92 -3.12 10.02
C PHE A 93 5.91 -4.41 10.84
N SER A 94 7.07 -5.04 11.01
CA SER A 94 7.18 -6.31 11.71
C SER A 94 7.09 -6.14 13.22
N VAL A 95 6.26 -6.96 13.85
CA VAL A 95 6.16 -7.07 15.30
C VAL A 95 6.52 -8.52 15.69
N PRO A 96 7.40 -8.73 16.67
CA PRO A 96 7.76 -10.09 17.08
C PRO A 96 6.56 -10.81 17.71
N ASP A 97 6.57 -12.14 17.66
CA ASP A 97 5.55 -12.96 18.33
C ASP A 97 5.50 -12.63 19.83
N GLY A 98 4.29 -12.46 20.37
CA GLY A 98 4.07 -11.99 21.73
C GLY A 98 4.30 -10.49 21.94
N GLY A 99 4.66 -9.76 20.88
CA GLY A 99 4.85 -8.31 20.93
C GLY A 99 3.54 -7.53 21.04
N VAL A 100 3.65 -6.22 21.20
CA VAL A 100 2.52 -5.28 21.36
C VAL A 100 2.43 -4.37 20.14
N VAL A 101 1.24 -4.22 19.60
CA VAL A 101 0.93 -3.24 18.54
C VAL A 101 0.30 -2.00 19.18
N ASP A 102 0.96 -0.86 19.04
CA ASP A 102 0.42 0.43 19.49
C ASP A 102 -0.56 0.97 18.43
N THR A 103 -1.84 0.79 18.67
CA THR A 103 -2.90 1.20 17.73
C THR A 103 -3.03 2.72 17.60
N SER A 104 -2.47 3.52 18.52
CA SER A 104 -2.45 4.98 18.38
C SER A 104 -1.59 5.48 17.22
N LYS A 105 -0.69 4.63 16.74
CA LYS A 105 0.18 4.90 15.58
C LYS A 105 -0.39 4.40 14.26
N LEU A 106 -1.63 3.94 14.24
CA LEU A 106 -2.29 3.37 13.07
C LEU A 106 -3.53 4.19 12.69
N ILE A 107 -3.95 4.08 11.44
CA ILE A 107 -5.16 4.70 10.91
C ILE A 107 -6.20 3.60 10.71
N HIS A 108 -7.34 3.68 11.42
CA HIS A 108 -8.44 2.69 11.33
C HIS A 108 -7.96 1.22 11.40
N PRO A 109 -7.23 0.84 12.47
CA PRO A 109 -6.60 -0.46 12.56
C PRO A 109 -7.64 -1.60 12.48
N LYS A 110 -7.27 -2.64 11.74
CA LYS A 110 -8.03 -3.90 11.63
C LYS A 110 -7.08 -5.05 11.77
N ILE A 111 -7.59 -6.21 12.19
CA ILE A 111 -6.83 -7.44 12.29
C ILE A 111 -7.37 -8.49 11.31
N GLU A 112 -6.47 -9.16 10.62
CA GLU A 112 -6.77 -10.26 9.72
C GLU A 112 -5.82 -11.42 9.99
N ALA A 113 -6.35 -12.65 10.00
CA ALA A 113 -5.51 -13.84 10.09
C ALA A 113 -5.09 -14.29 8.68
N GLU A 114 -3.79 -14.37 8.45
CA GLU A 114 -3.23 -14.72 7.14
C GLU A 114 -2.10 -15.75 7.25
N ILE A 115 -1.92 -16.53 6.19
CA ILE A 115 -0.80 -17.47 6.07
C ILE A 115 0.37 -16.72 5.45
N SER A 116 1.53 -16.79 6.10
CA SER A 116 2.79 -16.20 5.61
C SER A 116 3.81 -17.29 5.32
N PHE A 117 4.59 -17.09 4.27
CA PHE A 117 5.70 -17.98 3.89
C PHE A 117 7.01 -17.22 4.04
N VAL A 118 7.99 -17.89 4.64
CA VAL A 118 9.37 -17.40 4.67
C VAL A 118 10.15 -18.11 3.57
N THR A 119 10.65 -17.35 2.61
CA THR A 119 11.49 -17.89 1.53
C THR A 119 12.93 -18.02 1.97
N LYS A 120 13.61 -19.05 1.47
CA LYS A 120 15.04 -19.29 1.70
C LYS A 120 15.90 -18.59 0.66
#